data_6560f920140c57db309bc9c16f1ddeb8
#
_entry.id   6560f920140c57db309bc9c16f1ddeb8
#
_cell.length_a   1.000
_cell.length_b   1.000
_cell.length_c   1.000
_cell.angle_alpha   90.00
_cell.angle_beta   90.00
_cell.angle_gamma   90.00
#
_symmetry.space_group_name_H-M   'P 1'
#
loop_
_entity.id
_entity.type
_entity.pdbx_description
1 polymer ?
#
loop_
_entity_poly.entity_id
_entity_poly.type
_entity_poly.pdbx_seq_one_letter_code
_entity_poly.pdbx_strand_id
1 'polypeptide(L)'
;MKKQTFANRLSLRIMVVLIIISAIVMAIIYAITKDSMAREAESRYEGIIMHANEKICGVLSDVYVGTINNIVDIERDLDNPDKLQAHLERMVNQNMYMSSCRLIFDPDVYPQKGHRFEIYAWRDSAGIIRGRQMNEEHPDYLVHAWYQDSFENEEGDWTPPYFDRAASQQLTTTYTPHIHDQKGRKVGLLGADVSLEWLRLRHKRVDAENHERFEKGFKEQSYSFIIDSDGTYLIHPDETRVLKKNILDVVSETPDTIDDAMVRNMLAHESGTCRLSDDGIDS
;
A
#
# COMPACT_ATOMS: atom_id res chain seq x y z
N MET A 1 -37.32 43.31 54.67
CA MET A 1 -37.39 42.57 53.38
C MET A 1 -37.80 43.56 52.29
N LYS A 2 -36.86 43.98 51.38
CA LYS A 2 -37.19 44.85 50.25
C LYS A 2 -38.13 44.09 49.29
N LYS A 3 -39.33 44.64 49.04
CA LYS A 3 -40.24 44.15 48.01
C LYS A 3 -39.54 44.27 46.66
N GLN A 4 -39.17 43.13 46.05
CA GLN A 4 -38.73 43.12 44.64
C GLN A 4 -39.85 43.75 43.81
N THR A 5 -39.54 44.85 43.11
CA THR A 5 -40.50 45.52 42.24
C THR A 5 -40.92 44.62 41.12
N PHE A 6 -42.16 44.68 40.64
CA PHE A 6 -42.72 43.92 39.53
C PHE A 6 -41.78 43.94 38.30
N ALA A 7 -41.19 45.08 38.05
CA ALA A 7 -40.20 45.24 36.95
C ALA A 7 -39.00 44.31 37.09
N ASN A 8 -38.44 44.11 38.29
CA ASN A 8 -37.28 43.22 38.48
C ASN A 8 -37.64 41.75 38.28
N ARG A 9 -38.85 41.33 38.62
CA ARG A 9 -39.32 39.99 38.40
C ARG A 9 -39.60 39.74 36.93
N LEU A 10 -40.13 40.71 36.19
CA LEU A 10 -40.36 40.62 34.73
C LEU A 10 -39.04 40.59 33.98
N SER A 11 -38.11 41.45 34.30
CA SER A 11 -36.75 41.49 33.71
C SER A 11 -36.01 40.13 33.92
N LEU A 12 -36.09 39.57 35.15
CA LEU A 12 -35.47 38.25 35.41
C LEU A 12 -36.10 37.13 34.58
N ARG A 13 -37.43 37.14 34.42
CA ARG A 13 -38.10 36.12 33.57
C ARG A 13 -37.70 36.26 32.12
N ILE A 14 -37.65 37.47 31.56
CA ILE A 14 -37.20 37.70 30.19
C ILE A 14 -35.74 37.23 29.98
N MET A 15 -34.86 37.55 30.95
CA MET A 15 -33.46 37.11 30.91
C MET A 15 -33.32 35.61 30.92
N VAL A 16 -34.09 34.87 31.76
CA VAL A 16 -34.08 33.42 31.81
C VAL A 16 -34.56 32.83 30.45
N VAL A 17 -35.64 33.37 29.88
CA VAL A 17 -36.13 32.92 28.57
C VAL A 17 -35.09 33.12 27.47
N LEU A 18 -34.41 34.27 27.44
CA LEU A 18 -33.34 34.57 26.48
C LEU A 18 -32.16 33.60 26.63
N ILE A 19 -31.76 33.27 27.87
CA ILE A 19 -30.71 32.27 28.11
C ILE A 19 -31.10 30.90 27.62
N ILE A 20 -32.35 30.46 27.86
CA ILE A 20 -32.84 29.16 27.36
C ILE A 20 -32.85 29.13 25.84
N ILE A 21 -33.37 30.17 25.19
CA ILE A 21 -33.38 30.25 23.72
C ILE A 21 -31.94 30.23 23.18
N SER A 22 -31.04 30.98 23.76
CA SER A 22 -29.61 31.00 23.36
C SER A 22 -28.98 29.62 23.52
N ALA A 23 -29.23 28.93 24.63
CA ALA A 23 -28.73 27.56 24.85
C ALA A 23 -29.25 26.55 23.82
N ILE A 24 -30.53 26.67 23.49
CA ILE A 24 -31.15 25.80 22.44
C ILE A 24 -30.52 26.07 21.07
N VAL A 25 -30.37 27.33 20.70
CA VAL A 25 -29.73 27.74 19.44
C VAL A 25 -28.28 27.23 19.37
N MET A 26 -27.51 27.39 20.43
CA MET A 26 -26.14 26.89 20.53
C MET A 26 -26.08 25.37 20.42
N ALA A 27 -26.99 24.64 21.05
CA ALA A 27 -27.08 23.18 20.96
C ALA A 27 -27.39 22.71 19.52
N ILE A 28 -28.30 23.41 18.83
CA ILE A 28 -28.63 23.12 17.43
C ILE A 28 -27.42 23.40 16.52
N ILE A 29 -26.77 24.55 16.68
CA ILE A 29 -25.57 24.91 15.89
C ILE A 29 -24.48 23.87 16.14
N TYR A 30 -24.25 23.49 17.40
CA TYR A 30 -23.24 22.47 17.73
C TYR A 30 -23.53 21.11 17.06
N ALA A 31 -24.79 20.66 17.11
CA ALA A 31 -25.20 19.39 16.49
C ALA A 31 -25.01 19.41 14.97
N ILE A 32 -25.43 20.49 14.30
CA ILE A 32 -25.26 20.65 12.83
C ILE A 32 -23.78 20.73 12.47
N THR A 33 -22.99 21.48 13.22
CA THR A 33 -21.57 21.65 12.94
C THR A 33 -20.81 20.33 13.14
N LYS A 34 -21.09 19.61 14.22
CA LYS A 34 -20.48 18.30 14.48
C LYS A 34 -20.75 17.31 13.34
N ASP A 35 -22.00 17.21 12.90
CA ASP A 35 -22.40 16.31 11.83
C ASP A 35 -21.83 16.72 10.46
N SER A 36 -21.76 18.02 10.18
CA SER A 36 -21.14 18.54 8.95
C SER A 36 -19.64 18.28 8.93
N MET A 37 -18.93 18.47 10.06
CA MET A 37 -17.50 18.19 10.17
C MET A 37 -17.19 16.70 10.01
N ALA A 38 -18.03 15.81 10.56
CA ALA A 38 -17.88 14.38 10.41
C ALA A 38 -18.00 13.95 8.93
N ARG A 39 -19.03 14.44 8.23
CA ARG A 39 -19.20 14.18 6.77
C ARG A 39 -18.06 14.73 5.92
N GLU A 40 -17.56 15.92 6.24
CA GLU A 40 -16.43 16.51 5.53
C GLU A 40 -15.15 15.70 5.74
N ALA A 41 -14.90 15.21 6.94
CA ALA A 41 -13.78 14.33 7.25
C ALA A 41 -13.88 13.01 6.47
N GLU A 42 -15.05 12.35 6.49
CA GLU A 42 -15.35 11.12 5.75
C GLU A 42 -15.07 11.28 4.26
N SER A 43 -15.67 12.28 3.61
CA SER A 43 -15.45 12.55 2.18
C SER A 43 -13.98 12.83 1.84
N ARG A 44 -13.26 13.48 2.74
CA ARG A 44 -11.82 13.72 2.55
C ARG A 44 -11.01 12.44 2.60
N TYR A 45 -11.29 11.55 3.57
CA TYR A 45 -10.60 10.27 3.68
C TYR A 45 -10.88 9.35 2.49
N GLU A 46 -12.13 9.30 2.03
CA GLU A 46 -12.49 8.60 0.79
C GLU A 46 -11.68 9.11 -0.41
N GLY A 47 -11.56 10.42 -0.57
CA GLY A 47 -10.74 11.03 -1.63
C GLY A 47 -9.26 10.67 -1.54
N ILE A 48 -8.68 10.62 -0.33
CA ILE A 48 -7.30 10.22 -0.10
C ILE A 48 -7.08 8.74 -0.48
N ILE A 49 -8.00 7.86 -0.06
CA ILE A 49 -7.93 6.42 -0.33
C ILE A 49 -8.07 6.16 -1.84
N MET A 50 -9.07 6.78 -2.50
CA MET A 50 -9.26 6.66 -3.95
C MET A 50 -8.02 7.08 -4.72
N HIS A 51 -7.46 8.24 -4.40
CA HIS A 51 -6.26 8.73 -5.08
C HIS A 51 -5.02 7.86 -4.81
N ALA A 52 -4.90 7.28 -3.61
CA ALA A 52 -3.84 6.32 -3.32
C ALA A 52 -3.99 5.04 -4.17
N ASN A 53 -5.21 4.51 -4.27
CA ASN A 53 -5.52 3.34 -5.08
C ASN A 53 -5.23 3.59 -6.58
N GLU A 54 -5.72 4.69 -7.14
CA GLU A 54 -5.44 5.08 -8.53
C GLU A 54 -3.93 5.15 -8.81
N LYS A 55 -3.17 5.71 -7.88
CA LYS A 55 -1.72 5.82 -8.03
C LYS A 55 -1.03 4.45 -7.96
N ILE A 56 -1.45 3.56 -7.06
CA ILE A 56 -0.92 2.20 -6.96
C ILE A 56 -1.20 1.45 -8.27
N CYS A 57 -2.46 1.42 -8.71
CA CYS A 57 -2.86 0.78 -9.96
C CYS A 57 -2.09 1.34 -11.16
N GLY A 58 -1.91 2.67 -11.22
CA GLY A 58 -1.13 3.32 -12.28
C GLY A 58 0.32 2.86 -12.30
N VAL A 59 0.99 2.82 -11.14
CA VAL A 59 2.39 2.36 -11.05
C VAL A 59 2.54 0.90 -11.46
N LEU A 60 1.66 0.02 -10.97
CA LEU A 60 1.69 -1.40 -11.32
C LEU A 60 1.42 -1.60 -12.82
N SER A 61 0.44 -0.87 -13.38
CA SER A 61 0.15 -0.89 -14.81
C SER A 61 1.33 -0.41 -15.67
N ASP A 62 2.00 0.68 -15.28
CA ASP A 62 3.18 1.19 -15.99
C ASP A 62 4.32 0.16 -16.02
N VAL A 63 4.55 -0.54 -14.90
CA VAL A 63 5.57 -1.59 -14.84
C VAL A 63 5.15 -2.81 -15.66
N TYR A 64 3.90 -3.25 -15.53
CA TYR A 64 3.33 -4.35 -16.31
C TYR A 64 3.52 -4.09 -17.82
N VAL A 65 3.01 -2.97 -18.33
CA VAL A 65 3.08 -2.63 -19.76
C VAL A 65 4.53 -2.49 -20.21
N GLY A 66 5.38 -1.82 -19.43
CA GLY A 66 6.79 -1.69 -19.70
C GLY A 66 7.50 -3.03 -19.78
N THR A 67 7.16 -3.96 -18.90
CA THR A 67 7.74 -5.32 -18.88
C THR A 67 7.31 -6.11 -20.10
N ILE A 68 6.02 -6.18 -20.41
CA ILE A 68 5.49 -6.92 -21.57
C ILE A 68 6.10 -6.40 -22.89
N ASN A 69 6.22 -5.09 -23.05
CA ASN A 69 6.84 -4.50 -24.25
C ASN A 69 8.32 -4.89 -24.39
N ASN A 70 9.06 -5.02 -23.29
CA ASN A 70 10.47 -5.42 -23.36
C ASN A 70 10.66 -6.94 -23.51
N ILE A 71 9.71 -7.78 -23.14
CA ILE A 71 9.76 -9.23 -23.37
C ILE A 71 9.95 -9.54 -24.85
N VAL A 72 9.25 -8.86 -25.73
CA VAL A 72 9.35 -9.04 -27.19
C VAL A 72 10.79 -8.83 -27.66
N ASP A 73 11.49 -7.83 -27.14
CA ASP A 73 12.90 -7.58 -27.48
C ASP A 73 13.82 -8.64 -26.88
N ILE A 74 13.57 -9.07 -25.64
CA ILE A 74 14.33 -10.14 -24.96
C ILE A 74 14.19 -11.46 -25.72
N GLU A 75 12.96 -11.89 -26.06
CA GLU A 75 12.68 -13.12 -26.78
C GLU A 75 13.30 -13.15 -28.18
N ARG A 76 13.37 -12.01 -28.86
CA ARG A 76 14.06 -11.88 -30.15
C ARG A 76 15.56 -12.06 -30.04
N ASP A 77 16.19 -11.62 -28.96
CA ASP A 77 17.63 -11.64 -28.76
C ASP A 77 18.13 -12.85 -27.92
N LEU A 78 17.29 -13.87 -27.68
CA LEU A 78 17.67 -15.07 -26.89
C LEU A 78 18.89 -15.81 -27.47
N ASP A 79 19.11 -15.77 -28.78
CA ASP A 79 20.30 -16.37 -29.40
C ASP A 79 21.61 -15.68 -29.03
N ASN A 80 21.54 -14.47 -28.41
CA ASN A 80 22.70 -13.69 -28.00
C ASN A 80 22.59 -13.27 -26.52
N PRO A 81 22.92 -14.18 -25.57
CA PRO A 81 22.76 -13.93 -24.15
C PRO A 81 23.57 -12.74 -23.64
N ASP A 82 24.60 -12.28 -24.34
CA ASP A 82 25.40 -11.13 -23.94
C ASP A 82 24.66 -9.79 -24.13
N LYS A 83 23.62 -9.75 -24.96
CA LYS A 83 22.74 -8.57 -25.11
C LYS A 83 21.67 -8.47 -24.04
N LEU A 84 21.31 -9.58 -23.40
CA LEU A 84 20.18 -9.64 -22.47
C LEU A 84 20.38 -8.72 -21.25
N GLN A 85 21.62 -8.57 -20.78
CA GLN A 85 21.93 -7.63 -19.71
C GLN A 85 21.57 -6.19 -20.08
N ALA A 86 21.89 -5.76 -21.30
CA ALA A 86 21.58 -4.41 -21.77
C ALA A 86 20.06 -4.16 -21.88
N HIS A 87 19.25 -5.19 -22.20
CA HIS A 87 17.81 -5.09 -22.16
C HIS A 87 17.30 -4.85 -20.72
N LEU A 88 17.79 -5.59 -19.74
CA LEU A 88 17.41 -5.42 -18.34
C LEU A 88 17.81 -4.03 -17.79
N GLU A 89 19.05 -3.59 -18.07
CA GLU A 89 19.52 -2.26 -17.65
C GLU A 89 18.65 -1.16 -18.27
N ARG A 90 18.24 -1.32 -19.53
CA ARG A 90 17.33 -0.39 -20.22
C ARG A 90 15.95 -0.37 -19.55
N MET A 91 15.38 -1.53 -19.20
CA MET A 91 14.09 -1.64 -18.52
C MET A 91 14.08 -0.86 -17.21
N VAL A 92 15.07 -1.10 -16.34
CA VAL A 92 15.20 -0.39 -15.05
C VAL A 92 15.40 1.11 -15.28
N ASN A 93 16.14 1.51 -16.34
CA ASN A 93 16.38 2.91 -16.64
C ASN A 93 15.13 3.63 -17.14
N GLN A 94 14.30 2.96 -17.94
CA GLN A 94 13.09 3.53 -18.54
C GLN A 94 11.94 3.68 -17.56
N ASN A 95 11.89 2.85 -16.51
CA ASN A 95 10.82 2.89 -15.53
C ASN A 95 11.34 3.30 -14.15
N MET A 96 10.92 4.47 -13.67
CA MET A 96 11.36 5.01 -12.39
C MET A 96 10.85 4.23 -11.17
N TYR A 97 9.78 3.46 -11.32
CA TYR A 97 9.19 2.64 -10.25
C TYR A 97 9.81 1.25 -10.18
N MET A 98 10.48 0.82 -11.26
CA MET A 98 11.21 -0.44 -11.28
C MET A 98 12.54 -0.27 -10.54
N SER A 99 12.68 -0.92 -9.40
CA SER A 99 13.91 -0.89 -8.58
C SER A 99 14.96 -1.81 -9.15
N SER A 100 14.54 -2.95 -9.67
CA SER A 100 15.39 -3.97 -10.26
C SER A 100 14.60 -4.85 -11.23
N CYS A 101 15.31 -5.62 -12.02
CA CYS A 101 14.75 -6.73 -12.77
C CYS A 101 15.78 -7.86 -12.90
N ARG A 102 15.25 -9.07 -13.04
CA ARG A 102 16.06 -10.28 -13.22
C ARG A 102 15.51 -11.12 -14.33
N LEU A 103 16.40 -11.77 -15.05
CA LEU A 103 16.06 -12.76 -16.06
C LEU A 103 16.69 -14.07 -15.64
N ILE A 104 15.86 -15.07 -15.42
CA ILE A 104 16.24 -16.38 -14.93
C ILE A 104 15.87 -17.39 -16.01
N PHE A 105 16.81 -18.23 -16.38
CA PHE A 105 16.59 -19.28 -17.37
C PHE A 105 16.44 -20.64 -16.71
N ASP A 106 15.65 -21.49 -17.34
CA ASP A 106 15.58 -22.89 -16.96
C ASP A 106 16.97 -23.53 -17.10
N PRO A 107 17.25 -24.56 -16.28
CA PRO A 107 18.54 -25.25 -16.32
C PRO A 107 18.92 -25.67 -17.75
N ASP A 108 20.18 -25.51 -18.07
CA ASP A 108 20.78 -25.93 -19.35
C ASP A 108 20.27 -25.24 -20.63
N VAL A 109 19.45 -24.18 -20.52
CA VAL A 109 19.07 -23.34 -21.70
C VAL A 109 20.32 -22.70 -22.34
N TYR A 110 21.28 -22.30 -21.52
CA TYR A 110 22.58 -21.77 -21.95
C TYR A 110 23.74 -22.57 -21.36
N PRO A 111 24.06 -23.77 -21.87
CA PRO A 111 25.12 -24.63 -21.29
C PRO A 111 26.49 -23.94 -21.21
N GLN A 112 26.76 -23.00 -22.13
CA GLN A 112 28.00 -22.20 -22.14
C GLN A 112 28.09 -21.16 -21.01
N LYS A 113 26.99 -20.87 -20.34
CA LYS A 113 26.90 -19.93 -19.20
C LYS A 113 26.80 -20.64 -17.84
N GLY A 114 26.77 -21.99 -17.82
CA GLY A 114 26.60 -22.84 -16.65
C GLY A 114 25.23 -23.49 -16.57
N HIS A 115 25.03 -24.37 -15.57
CA HIS A 115 23.77 -25.05 -15.35
C HIS A 115 22.61 -24.09 -15.00
N ARG A 116 22.93 -23.00 -14.29
CA ARG A 116 22.01 -21.93 -13.94
C ARG A 116 22.52 -20.62 -14.54
N PHE A 117 21.66 -19.96 -15.27
CA PHE A 117 21.98 -18.66 -15.86
C PHE A 117 20.95 -17.64 -15.43
N GLU A 118 21.42 -16.65 -14.71
CA GLU A 118 20.62 -15.51 -14.21
C GLU A 118 21.34 -14.22 -14.52
N ILE A 119 20.59 -13.22 -14.97
CA ILE A 119 21.05 -11.84 -15.15
C ILE A 119 20.22 -10.94 -14.24
N TYR A 120 20.88 -10.00 -13.60
CA TYR A 120 20.25 -9.06 -12.68
C TYR A 120 20.66 -7.63 -13.01
N ALA A 121 19.68 -6.72 -13.09
CA ALA A 121 19.90 -5.29 -13.22
C ALA A 121 19.13 -4.55 -12.12
N TRP A 122 19.75 -3.52 -11.52
CA TRP A 122 19.14 -2.76 -10.42
C TRP A 122 19.57 -1.30 -10.44
N ARG A 123 18.78 -0.48 -9.77
CA ARG A 123 19.11 0.92 -9.48
C ARG A 123 19.78 0.99 -8.12
N ASP A 124 21.04 1.44 -8.06
CA ASP A 124 21.74 1.60 -6.79
C ASP A 124 21.25 2.83 -6.00
N SER A 125 21.73 3.00 -4.77
CA SER A 125 21.36 4.11 -3.88
C SER A 125 21.73 5.50 -4.43
N ALA A 126 22.64 5.57 -5.40
CA ALA A 126 23.00 6.79 -6.12
C ALA A 126 22.13 7.02 -7.38
N GLY A 127 21.17 6.12 -7.65
CA GLY A 127 20.32 6.17 -8.84
C GLY A 127 20.98 5.64 -10.12
N ILE A 128 22.17 5.03 -10.00
CA ILE A 128 22.90 4.50 -11.15
C ILE A 128 22.42 3.08 -11.44
N ILE A 129 22.18 2.78 -12.71
CA ILE A 129 21.81 1.43 -13.14
C ILE A 129 23.04 0.56 -13.18
N ARG A 130 22.94 -0.59 -12.55
CA ARG A 130 23.97 -1.64 -12.51
C ARG A 130 23.39 -2.92 -13.06
N GLY A 131 24.23 -3.70 -13.72
CA GLY A 131 23.86 -5.03 -14.20
C GLY A 131 24.98 -6.02 -13.97
N ARG A 132 24.63 -7.27 -13.73
CA ARG A 132 25.60 -8.38 -13.63
C ARG A 132 24.94 -9.71 -13.94
N GLN A 133 25.76 -10.64 -14.41
CA GLN A 133 25.42 -12.05 -14.40
C GLN A 133 25.63 -12.60 -12.98
N MET A 134 24.66 -13.35 -12.47
CA MET A 134 24.74 -14.03 -11.18
C MET A 134 25.42 -15.38 -11.38
N ASN A 135 26.31 -15.73 -10.45
CA ASN A 135 27.06 -16.99 -10.48
C ASN A 135 26.34 -18.08 -9.70
N GLU A 136 26.76 -19.33 -9.86
CA GLU A 136 26.22 -20.52 -9.15
C GLU A 136 26.31 -20.46 -7.63
N GLU A 137 27.08 -19.53 -7.06
CA GLU A 137 27.19 -19.29 -5.61
C GLU A 137 25.93 -18.64 -5.01
N HIS A 138 25.03 -18.09 -5.87
CA HIS A 138 23.75 -17.54 -5.39
C HIS A 138 22.80 -18.66 -4.96
N PRO A 139 21.92 -18.39 -3.95
CA PRO A 139 20.92 -19.34 -3.52
C PRO A 139 20.15 -19.93 -4.70
N ASP A 140 19.90 -21.22 -4.67
CA ASP A 140 19.21 -21.92 -5.72
C ASP A 140 17.77 -21.42 -5.85
N TYR A 141 17.48 -20.65 -6.92
CA TYR A 141 16.13 -20.12 -7.16
C TYR A 141 15.11 -21.22 -7.45
N LEU A 142 15.56 -22.41 -7.92
CA LEU A 142 14.69 -23.53 -8.26
C LEU A 142 13.92 -24.09 -7.04
N VAL A 143 14.44 -23.89 -5.83
CA VAL A 143 13.80 -24.36 -4.59
C VAL A 143 12.86 -23.31 -3.98
N HIS A 144 12.81 -22.09 -4.51
CA HIS A 144 11.95 -21.05 -3.98
C HIS A 144 10.51 -21.21 -4.48
N ALA A 145 9.54 -21.09 -3.57
CA ALA A 145 8.13 -21.19 -3.88
C ALA A 145 7.72 -20.21 -5.00
N TRP A 146 8.19 -18.96 -4.97
CA TRP A 146 7.89 -17.97 -6.01
C TRP A 146 8.29 -18.40 -7.42
N TYR A 147 9.38 -19.18 -7.56
CA TYR A 147 9.79 -19.73 -8.86
C TYR A 147 8.88 -20.89 -9.27
N GLN A 148 8.57 -21.78 -8.34
CA GLN A 148 7.70 -22.94 -8.60
C GLN A 148 6.26 -22.50 -8.90
N ASP A 149 5.72 -21.57 -8.08
CA ASP A 149 4.36 -21.06 -8.23
C ASP A 149 4.17 -20.25 -9.52
N SER A 150 5.24 -19.60 -10.02
CA SER A 150 5.18 -18.84 -11.27
C SER A 150 4.86 -19.69 -12.51
N PHE A 151 5.07 -21.01 -12.48
CA PHE A 151 4.72 -21.89 -13.57
C PHE A 151 3.22 -22.19 -13.69
N GLU A 152 2.43 -21.90 -12.68
CA GLU A 152 0.98 -22.16 -12.68
C GLU A 152 0.19 -21.14 -13.52
N ASN A 153 0.72 -19.92 -13.71
CA ASN A 153 0.06 -18.86 -14.48
C ASN A 153 0.85 -18.53 -15.76
N GLU A 154 0.27 -18.81 -16.93
CA GLU A 154 0.93 -18.60 -18.23
C GLU A 154 1.18 -17.13 -18.55
N GLU A 155 0.35 -16.20 -18.08
CA GLU A 155 0.46 -14.77 -18.35
C GLU A 155 1.43 -14.04 -17.40
N GLY A 156 1.89 -14.75 -16.36
CA GLY A 156 2.64 -14.15 -15.27
C GLY A 156 1.74 -13.54 -14.22
N ASP A 157 2.28 -13.33 -13.02
CA ASP A 157 1.51 -12.82 -11.89
C ASP A 157 2.35 -11.86 -11.04
N TRP A 158 1.66 -11.11 -10.18
CA TRP A 158 2.28 -10.29 -9.15
C TRP A 158 2.47 -11.11 -7.87
N THR A 159 3.71 -11.11 -7.34
CA THR A 159 3.92 -11.71 -6.03
C THR A 159 3.21 -10.90 -4.95
N PRO A 160 2.75 -11.54 -3.87
CA PRO A 160 2.43 -10.80 -2.65
C PRO A 160 3.61 -9.90 -2.25
N PRO A 161 3.36 -8.70 -1.67
CA PRO A 161 4.44 -7.84 -1.19
C PRO A 161 5.33 -8.53 -0.17
N TYR A 162 6.64 -8.38 -0.31
CA TYR A 162 7.64 -8.95 0.59
C TYR A 162 8.77 -7.95 0.86
N PHE A 163 9.53 -8.18 1.94
CA PHE A 163 10.72 -7.37 2.21
C PHE A 163 11.95 -7.99 1.52
N ASP A 164 12.44 -7.34 0.47
CA ASP A 164 13.62 -7.79 -0.27
C ASP A 164 14.90 -7.53 0.55
N ARG A 165 15.34 -8.54 1.29
CA ARG A 165 16.55 -8.47 2.12
C ARG A 165 17.83 -8.65 1.30
N ALA A 166 17.73 -9.23 0.12
CA ALA A 166 18.90 -9.64 -0.66
C ALA A 166 19.43 -8.51 -1.54
N ALA A 167 18.58 -7.60 -2.01
CA ALA A 167 18.97 -6.57 -2.97
C ALA A 167 18.58 -5.17 -2.50
N SER A 168 17.31 -4.80 -2.57
CA SER A 168 16.86 -3.43 -2.35
C SER A 168 16.74 -3.02 -0.88
N GLN A 169 16.58 -3.99 0.02
CA GLN A 169 16.24 -3.79 1.44
C GLN A 169 14.96 -2.95 1.63
N GLN A 170 13.98 -3.14 0.74
CA GLN A 170 12.73 -2.40 0.71
C GLN A 170 11.53 -3.35 0.61
N LEU A 171 10.34 -2.84 0.96
CA LEU A 171 9.09 -3.50 0.66
C LEU A 171 8.90 -3.52 -0.86
N THR A 172 8.74 -4.69 -1.44
CA THR A 172 8.78 -4.93 -2.89
C THR A 172 7.65 -5.88 -3.28
N THR A 173 7.13 -5.71 -4.49
CA THR A 173 6.32 -6.69 -5.20
C THR A 173 6.96 -6.93 -6.57
N THR A 174 6.83 -8.11 -7.11
CA THR A 174 7.48 -8.51 -8.38
C THR A 174 6.44 -9.01 -9.36
N TYR A 175 6.46 -8.50 -10.58
CA TYR A 175 5.73 -9.09 -11.69
C TYR A 175 6.60 -10.14 -12.39
N THR A 176 6.06 -11.36 -12.61
CA THR A 176 6.84 -12.53 -13.03
C THR A 176 6.29 -13.20 -14.31
N PRO A 177 6.39 -12.56 -15.49
CA PRO A 177 6.00 -13.19 -16.74
C PRO A 177 7.04 -14.22 -17.23
N HIS A 178 6.57 -15.15 -18.05
CA HIS A 178 7.41 -16.14 -18.71
C HIS A 178 8.13 -15.58 -19.94
N ILE A 179 9.29 -16.16 -20.24
CA ILE A 179 10.03 -15.94 -21.46
C ILE A 179 9.92 -17.19 -22.34
N HIS A 180 9.59 -16.99 -23.61
CA HIS A 180 9.40 -18.05 -24.58
C HIS A 180 10.44 -17.97 -25.72
N ASP A 181 10.86 -19.14 -26.18
CA ASP A 181 11.68 -19.23 -27.39
C ASP A 181 10.83 -19.02 -28.66
N GLN A 182 11.48 -18.95 -29.80
CA GLN A 182 10.82 -18.80 -31.11
C GLN A 182 9.85 -19.96 -31.46
N LYS A 183 9.86 -21.06 -30.70
CA LYS A 183 8.94 -22.20 -30.84
C LYS A 183 7.79 -22.15 -29.83
N GLY A 184 7.71 -21.07 -29.03
CA GLY A 184 6.71 -20.90 -27.99
C GLY A 184 6.95 -21.76 -26.74
N ARG A 185 8.15 -22.31 -26.54
CA ARG A 185 8.50 -23.06 -25.34
C ARG A 185 8.97 -22.11 -24.25
N LYS A 186 8.50 -22.29 -23.03
CA LYS A 186 9.03 -21.60 -21.87
C LYS A 186 10.50 -21.94 -21.69
N VAL A 187 11.33 -20.92 -21.53
CA VAL A 187 12.77 -21.07 -21.34
C VAL A 187 13.28 -20.33 -20.12
N GLY A 188 12.40 -19.60 -19.44
CA GLY A 188 12.74 -18.86 -18.23
C GLY A 188 11.67 -17.89 -17.78
N LEU A 189 12.02 -17.08 -16.79
CA LEU A 189 11.19 -16.07 -16.14
C LEU A 189 11.87 -14.71 -16.15
N LEU A 190 11.07 -13.68 -16.34
CA LEU A 190 11.49 -12.30 -16.10
C LEU A 190 10.82 -11.81 -14.80
N GLY A 191 11.61 -11.38 -13.82
CA GLY A 191 11.11 -10.72 -12.62
C GLY A 191 11.30 -9.20 -12.72
N ALA A 192 10.23 -8.43 -12.60
CA ALA A 192 10.25 -6.97 -12.56
C ALA A 192 9.86 -6.49 -11.17
N ASP A 193 10.84 -5.98 -10.41
CA ASP A 193 10.69 -5.60 -9.00
C ASP A 193 10.23 -4.16 -8.87
N VAL A 194 9.13 -3.93 -8.15
CA VAL A 194 8.58 -2.61 -7.82
C VAL A 194 8.77 -2.33 -6.35
N SER A 195 9.58 -1.33 -6.02
CA SER A 195 9.66 -0.85 -4.64
C SER A 195 8.38 -0.15 -4.22
N LEU A 196 7.84 -0.52 -3.07
CA LEU A 196 6.69 0.13 -2.45
C LEU A 196 7.09 1.23 -1.45
N GLU A 197 8.38 1.58 -1.38
CA GLU A 197 8.89 2.60 -0.46
C GLU A 197 8.29 3.99 -0.73
N TRP A 198 8.03 4.34 -1.99
CA TRP A 198 7.35 5.58 -2.34
C TRP A 198 5.93 5.66 -1.74
N LEU A 199 5.23 4.52 -1.65
CA LEU A 199 3.91 4.42 -1.04
C LEU A 199 4.01 4.63 0.47
N ARG A 200 4.99 4.01 1.13
CA ARG A 200 5.28 4.19 2.56
C ARG A 200 5.61 5.66 2.90
N LEU A 201 6.47 6.29 2.11
CA LEU A 201 6.85 7.70 2.31
C LEU A 201 5.68 8.65 2.10
N ARG A 202 4.84 8.39 1.08
CA ARG A 202 3.64 9.16 0.83
C ARG A 202 2.64 9.04 1.98
N HIS A 203 2.42 7.82 2.46
CA HIS A 203 1.53 7.53 3.57
C HIS A 203 1.95 8.30 4.84
N LYS A 204 3.24 8.23 5.20
CA LYS A 204 3.78 9.02 6.33
C LYS A 204 3.55 10.53 6.17
N ARG A 205 3.64 11.05 4.95
CA ARG A 205 3.37 12.48 4.70
C ARG A 205 1.91 12.84 4.90
N VAL A 206 1.00 12.02 4.38
CA VAL A 206 -0.46 12.24 4.55
C VAL A 206 -0.86 12.18 6.01
N ASP A 207 -0.34 11.22 6.76
CA ASP A 207 -0.60 11.11 8.20
C ASP A 207 -0.06 12.31 8.97
N ALA A 208 1.14 12.79 8.65
CA ALA A 208 1.72 13.99 9.28
C ALA A 208 0.90 15.26 8.97
N GLU A 209 0.48 15.47 7.72
CA GLU A 209 -0.36 16.61 7.33
C GLU A 209 -1.74 16.57 8.01
N ASN A 210 -2.31 15.37 8.17
CA ASN A 210 -3.56 15.20 8.91
C ASN A 210 -3.37 15.48 10.40
N HIS A 211 -2.30 14.97 11.01
CA HIS A 211 -2.00 15.19 12.42
C HIS A 211 -1.88 16.69 12.77
N GLU A 212 -1.12 17.48 11.99
CA GLU A 212 -0.99 18.93 12.20
C GLU A 212 -2.32 19.70 12.11
N ARG A 213 -3.25 19.21 11.27
CA ARG A 213 -4.56 19.86 11.11
C ARG A 213 -5.53 19.51 12.23
N PHE A 214 -5.46 18.26 12.74
CA PHE A 214 -6.36 17.78 13.80
C PHE A 214 -5.92 18.17 15.21
N GLU A 215 -4.62 18.37 15.49
CA GLU A 215 -4.14 18.86 16.79
C GLU A 215 -4.79 20.21 17.20
N LYS A 216 -5.29 20.99 16.24
CA LYS A 216 -5.94 22.29 16.50
C LYS A 216 -7.40 22.19 16.95
N GLY A 217 -8.03 21.02 16.96
CA GLY A 217 -9.45 20.91 17.28
C GLY A 217 -9.98 19.58 17.80
N PHE A 218 -9.32 18.46 17.59
CA PHE A 218 -9.80 17.14 17.98
C PHE A 218 -8.67 16.30 18.59
N LYS A 219 -8.96 15.67 19.73
CA LYS A 219 -8.01 14.77 20.44
C LYS A 219 -7.85 13.38 19.79
N GLU A 220 -8.53 13.08 18.69
CA GLU A 220 -8.50 11.77 18.07
C GLU A 220 -7.32 11.67 17.10
N GLN A 221 -6.41 10.73 17.37
CA GLN A 221 -5.32 10.37 16.45
C GLN A 221 -5.92 9.56 15.31
N SER A 222 -6.00 10.15 14.12
CA SER A 222 -6.34 9.42 12.92
C SER A 222 -5.06 8.96 12.22
N TYR A 223 -5.06 7.72 11.78
CA TYR A 223 -4.00 7.17 10.96
C TYR A 223 -4.60 6.26 9.89
N SER A 224 -3.83 6.00 8.85
CA SER A 224 -4.19 5.08 7.79
C SER A 224 -3.20 3.91 7.74
N PHE A 225 -3.63 2.79 7.18
CA PHE A 225 -2.80 1.62 6.97
C PHE A 225 -3.19 0.91 5.67
N ILE A 226 -2.34 0.03 5.20
CA ILE A 226 -2.60 -0.84 4.05
C ILE A 226 -2.37 -2.27 4.48
N ILE A 227 -3.29 -3.15 4.12
CA ILE A 227 -3.21 -4.59 4.34
C ILE A 227 -3.21 -5.34 3.00
N ASP A 228 -2.66 -6.53 3.02
CA ASP A 228 -2.77 -7.51 1.94
C ASP A 228 -4.14 -8.21 1.97
N SER A 229 -4.44 -9.02 0.97
CA SER A 229 -5.68 -9.80 0.85
C SER A 229 -5.89 -10.81 1.98
N ASP A 230 -4.82 -11.25 2.65
CA ASP A 230 -4.88 -12.10 3.83
C ASP A 230 -5.02 -11.33 5.15
N GLY A 231 -4.94 -9.97 5.12
CA GLY A 231 -4.99 -9.10 6.28
C GLY A 231 -3.64 -8.74 6.89
N THR A 232 -2.53 -9.15 6.28
CA THR A 232 -1.18 -8.76 6.74
C THR A 232 -0.93 -7.28 6.51
N TYR A 233 -0.38 -6.57 7.51
CA TYR A 233 -0.06 -5.15 7.36
C TYR A 233 1.12 -4.94 6.41
N LEU A 234 0.88 -4.24 5.31
CA LEU A 234 1.91 -3.80 4.36
C LEU A 234 2.46 -2.42 4.74
N ILE A 235 1.59 -1.53 5.21
CA ILE A 235 1.94 -0.19 5.69
C ILE A 235 1.15 0.08 6.97
N HIS A 236 1.84 0.53 8.00
CA HIS A 236 1.24 0.90 9.27
C HIS A 236 2.13 1.95 9.95
N PRO A 237 1.59 2.94 10.73
CA PRO A 237 2.39 3.89 11.50
C PRO A 237 3.35 3.20 12.49
N ASP A 238 2.90 2.12 13.10
CA ASP A 238 3.75 1.23 13.90
C ASP A 238 4.45 0.22 12.98
N GLU A 239 5.72 0.49 12.66
CA GLU A 239 6.55 -0.35 11.79
C GLU A 239 6.77 -1.77 12.33
N THR A 240 6.52 -2.00 13.62
CA THR A 240 6.64 -3.35 14.21
C THR A 240 5.54 -4.30 13.73
N ARG A 241 4.45 -3.78 13.18
CA ARG A 241 3.34 -4.55 12.63
C ARG A 241 3.56 -4.93 11.15
N VAL A 242 4.36 -4.16 10.41
CA VAL A 242 4.56 -4.35 8.97
C VAL A 242 5.17 -5.72 8.67
N LEU A 243 4.49 -6.52 7.84
CA LEU A 243 4.82 -7.91 7.46
C LEU A 243 4.97 -8.89 8.66
N LYS A 244 4.44 -8.54 9.84
CA LYS A 244 4.59 -9.36 11.06
C LYS A 244 3.28 -9.61 11.80
N LYS A 245 2.31 -8.74 11.62
CA LYS A 245 0.99 -8.85 12.28
C LYS A 245 -0.10 -8.87 11.22
N ASN A 246 -1.14 -9.61 11.53
CA ASN A 246 -2.37 -9.65 10.74
C ASN A 246 -3.44 -8.83 11.47
N ILE A 247 -4.30 -8.14 10.71
CA ILE A 247 -5.39 -7.34 11.29
C ILE A 247 -6.39 -8.21 12.07
N LEU A 248 -6.60 -9.46 11.66
CA LEU A 248 -7.46 -10.41 12.37
C LEU A 248 -6.93 -10.77 13.77
N ASP A 249 -5.59 -10.84 13.92
CA ASP A 249 -4.99 -11.06 15.25
C ASP A 249 -5.24 -9.86 16.16
N VAL A 250 -5.13 -8.63 15.62
CA VAL A 250 -5.36 -7.39 16.36
C VAL A 250 -6.82 -7.30 16.82
N VAL A 251 -7.78 -7.66 15.97
CA VAL A 251 -9.20 -7.71 16.33
C VAL A 251 -9.44 -8.70 17.48
N SER A 252 -8.80 -9.87 17.43
CA SER A 252 -8.92 -10.88 18.48
C SER A 252 -8.30 -10.44 19.81
N GLU A 253 -7.21 -9.65 19.76
CA GLU A 253 -6.52 -9.11 20.95
C GLU A 253 -7.27 -7.90 21.56
N THR A 254 -7.98 -7.11 20.74
CA THR A 254 -8.65 -5.87 21.13
C THR A 254 -10.04 -5.73 20.47
N PRO A 255 -11.01 -6.58 20.88
CA PRO A 255 -12.32 -6.65 20.22
C PRO A 255 -13.14 -5.35 20.31
N ASP A 256 -12.84 -4.49 21.28
CA ASP A 256 -13.55 -3.23 21.49
C ASP A 256 -13.07 -2.08 20.59
N THR A 257 -11.95 -2.25 19.88
CA THR A 257 -11.34 -1.18 19.07
C THR A 257 -11.57 -1.29 17.57
N ILE A 258 -11.80 -2.50 17.07
CA ILE A 258 -12.06 -2.77 15.65
C ILE A 258 -13.14 -3.84 15.55
N ASP A 259 -14.20 -3.58 14.79
CA ASP A 259 -15.27 -4.53 14.56
C ASP A 259 -14.83 -5.66 13.62
N ASP A 260 -15.04 -6.92 14.03
CA ASP A 260 -14.75 -8.12 13.24
C ASP A 260 -15.51 -8.11 11.89
N ALA A 261 -16.76 -7.63 11.88
CA ALA A 261 -17.53 -7.52 10.64
C ALA A 261 -16.93 -6.51 9.67
N MET A 262 -16.41 -5.39 10.17
CA MET A 262 -15.70 -4.39 9.36
C MET A 262 -14.46 -4.99 8.69
N VAL A 263 -13.65 -5.72 9.45
CA VAL A 263 -12.42 -6.34 8.92
C VAL A 263 -12.75 -7.39 7.87
N ARG A 264 -13.78 -8.20 8.08
CA ARG A 264 -14.24 -9.18 7.07
C ARG A 264 -14.69 -8.50 5.78
N ASN A 265 -15.41 -7.38 5.88
CA ASN A 265 -15.83 -6.61 4.70
C ASN A 265 -14.64 -6.01 3.98
N MET A 266 -13.64 -5.47 4.70
CA MET A 266 -12.38 -5.01 4.10
C MET A 266 -11.66 -6.13 3.33
N LEU A 267 -11.55 -7.32 3.92
CA LEU A 267 -10.94 -8.49 3.28
C LEU A 267 -11.77 -9.04 2.12
N ALA A 268 -13.08 -8.82 2.11
CA ALA A 268 -13.96 -9.12 0.98
C ALA A 268 -13.88 -8.07 -0.16
N HIS A 269 -12.93 -7.11 -0.08
CA HIS A 269 -12.74 -6.01 -1.04
C HIS A 269 -13.96 -5.06 -1.15
N GLU A 270 -14.73 -4.95 -0.08
CA GLU A 270 -15.82 -3.98 0.00
C GLU A 270 -15.30 -2.61 0.45
N SER A 271 -15.89 -1.56 -0.10
CA SER A 271 -15.64 -0.19 0.35
C SER A 271 -16.80 0.28 1.22
N GLY A 272 -16.49 1.01 2.29
CA GLY A 272 -17.51 1.54 3.18
C GLY A 272 -16.91 2.30 4.35
N THR A 273 -17.80 2.86 5.17
CA THR A 273 -17.47 3.51 6.42
C THR A 273 -18.26 2.87 7.56
N CYS A 274 -17.64 2.74 8.72
CA CYS A 274 -18.34 2.36 9.93
C CYS A 274 -18.00 3.33 11.08
N ARG A 275 -18.91 3.46 12.03
CA ARG A 275 -18.69 4.18 13.28
C ARG A 275 -18.69 3.17 14.40
N LEU A 276 -17.59 3.12 15.13
CA LEU A 276 -17.54 2.39 16.38
C LEU A 276 -18.15 3.28 17.46
N SER A 277 -19.16 2.82 18.18
CA SER A 277 -19.70 3.52 19.33
C SER A 277 -18.78 3.27 20.52
N ASP A 278 -18.32 4.33 21.12
CA ASP A 278 -17.49 4.33 22.34
C ASP A 278 -18.40 4.11 23.58
N ASP A 279 -19.22 3.04 23.56
CA ASP A 279 -20.12 2.71 24.67
C ASP A 279 -19.38 2.06 25.87
N GLY A 280 -18.06 2.21 25.96
CA GLY A 280 -17.19 1.58 26.94
C GLY A 280 -16.45 2.52 27.91
N ILE A 281 -16.60 3.86 27.83
CA ILE A 281 -15.92 4.78 28.76
C ILE A 281 -16.95 5.71 29.40
N ASP A 282 -17.80 5.15 30.26
CA ASP A 282 -18.47 5.87 31.35
C ASP A 282 -18.26 5.11 32.64
N SER A 283 -17.20 5.48 33.36
CA SER A 283 -17.12 5.34 34.83
C SER A 283 -15.95 6.14 35.36
#